data_1ce56f28afde6361a1266a5e2a5a9039
#
_entry.id   1ce56f28afde6361a1266a5e2a5a9039
#
_cell.length_a   1.000
_cell.length_b   1.000
_cell.length_c   1.000
_cell.angle_alpha   90.00
_cell.angle_beta   90.00
_cell.angle_gamma   90.00
#
_symmetry.space_group_name_H-M   'P 1'
#
loop_
_entity.id
_entity.type
_entity.pdbx_description
1 polymer ?
#
loop_
_entity_poly.entity_id
_entity_poly.type
_entity_poly.pdbx_seq_one_letter_code
_entity_poly.pdbx_strand_id
1 'polypeptide(L)'
;KDKKTTSFSGSPAKYHAGIYKSPITLDNNTFDVEVTVDEHEITSISMTTLSEATTAMYPLMEPALESLANQIYATQSTKNLTYAEENKYTSMLLLDAINSALDKARAD
;
A
#
# COMPACT_ATOMS: atom_id res chain seq x y z
N LYS A 1 6.48 -12.04 29.74
CA LYS A 1 6.74 -11.43 29.62
C LYS A 1 6.95 -10.94 29.43
N ASP A 2 7.00 -10.75 29.19
CA ASP A 2 7.29 -9.96 28.96
C ASP A 2 7.37 -9.58 28.52
N LYS A 3 7.38 -9.62 28.19
CA LYS A 3 7.58 -8.98 27.70
C LYS A 3 7.89 -8.50 27.48
N LYS A 4 8.10 -8.51 27.33
CA LYS A 4 8.45 -7.80 27.07
C LYS A 4 8.98 -7.32 26.99
N THR A 5 9.15 -7.38 26.89
CA THR A 5 9.59 -6.67 26.79
C THR A 5 10.23 -6.18 26.56
N THR A 6 10.51 -5.83 26.42
CA THR A 6 10.95 -5.23 26.15
C THR A 6 11.47 -4.62 25.80
N SER A 7 11.46 -4.04 25.68
CA SER A 7 11.89 -3.25 25.25
C SER A 7 12.57 -2.55 25.27
N PHE A 8 12.87 -2.04 24.93
CA PHE A 8 13.54 -1.24 24.82
C PHE A 8 13.61 -0.35 24.16
N SER A 9 13.59 -0.36 24.10
CA SER A 9 13.94 0.59 23.37
C SER A 9 13.04 1.13 22.51
N GLY A 10 12.70 1.42 22.13
CA GLY A 10 12.17 1.90 21.07
C GLY A 10 10.76 2.21 21.03
N SER A 11 10.27 2.53 19.88
CA SER A 11 8.87 2.83 19.67
C SER A 11 8.05 1.58 19.70
N PRO A 12 6.79 1.67 20.15
CA PRO A 12 5.89 0.54 20.04
C PRO A 12 5.66 0.17 18.58
N ALA A 13 5.27 -1.06 18.34
CA ALA A 13 5.00 -1.52 16.99
C ALA A 13 3.84 -0.72 16.39
N LYS A 14 4.00 -0.31 15.15
CA LYS A 14 2.95 0.38 14.41
C LYS A 14 2.02 -0.60 13.72
N TYR A 15 2.55 -1.74 13.35
CA TYR A 15 1.84 -2.73 12.54
C TYR A 15 2.04 -4.12 13.09
N HIS A 16 1.09 -4.99 12.75
CA HIS A 16 1.29 -6.42 12.89
C HIS A 16 1.94 -6.89 11.59
N ALA A 17 3.17 -7.40 11.67
CA ALA A 17 3.91 -7.80 10.50
C ALA A 17 3.14 -8.78 9.64
N GLY A 18 3.16 -8.60 8.33
CA GLY A 18 2.46 -9.50 7.42
C GLY A 18 2.19 -8.85 6.08
N ILE A 19 1.43 -9.57 5.27
CA ILE A 19 1.00 -9.09 3.96
C ILE A 19 -0.51 -8.90 4.01
N TYR A 20 -0.95 -7.72 3.61
CA TYR A 20 -2.37 -7.35 3.67
C TYR A 20 -2.82 -6.92 2.29
N LYS A 21 -4.02 -7.31 1.92
CA LYS A 21 -4.57 -7.04 0.59
C LYS A 21 -5.84 -6.21 0.67
N SER A 22 -6.06 -5.43 -0.36
CA SER A 22 -7.31 -4.70 -0.51
C SER A 22 -7.67 -4.66 -1.98
N PRO A 23 -8.93 -4.91 -2.35
CA PRO A 23 -9.31 -4.96 -3.76
C PRO A 23 -9.60 -3.58 -4.34
N ILE A 24 -9.33 -3.44 -5.64
CA ILE A 24 -9.78 -2.32 -6.44
C ILE A 24 -10.62 -2.91 -7.55
N THR A 25 -11.80 -2.35 -7.77
CA THR A 25 -12.66 -2.77 -8.88
C THR A 25 -12.80 -1.63 -9.88
N LEU A 26 -12.42 -1.91 -11.11
CA LEU A 26 -12.60 -0.98 -12.23
C LEU A 26 -13.35 -1.70 -13.33
N ASP A 27 -14.48 -1.13 -13.72
CA ASP A 27 -15.38 -1.78 -14.66
C ASP A 27 -15.75 -3.17 -14.10
N ASN A 28 -15.42 -4.24 -14.79
CA ASN A 28 -15.68 -5.58 -14.30
C ASN A 28 -14.42 -6.32 -13.90
N ASN A 29 -13.33 -5.56 -13.67
CA ASN A 29 -12.05 -6.15 -13.32
C ASN A 29 -11.72 -5.82 -11.87
N THR A 30 -11.22 -6.83 -11.15
CA THR A 30 -10.81 -6.65 -9.76
C THR A 30 -9.32 -6.97 -9.63
N PHE A 31 -8.60 -6.09 -8.95
CA PHE A 31 -7.17 -6.24 -8.69
C PHE A 31 -6.93 -6.13 -7.20
N ASP A 32 -5.98 -6.87 -6.67
CA ASP A 32 -5.62 -6.73 -5.26
C ASP A 32 -4.35 -5.91 -5.14
N VAL A 33 -4.38 -4.91 -4.28
CA VAL A 33 -3.19 -4.20 -3.87
C VAL A 33 -2.68 -4.88 -2.61
N GLU A 34 -1.40 -5.26 -2.61
CA GLU A 34 -0.78 -5.95 -1.49
C GLU A 34 0.20 -5.02 -0.80
N VAL A 35 0.06 -4.90 0.51
CA VAL A 35 0.98 -4.10 1.31
C VAL A 35 1.64 -5.03 2.30
N THR A 36 2.97 -5.06 2.28
CA THR A 36 3.75 -5.84 3.22
C THR A 36 4.36 -4.89 4.24
N VAL A 37 4.21 -5.22 5.50
CA VAL A 37 4.76 -4.40 6.58
C VAL A 37 5.52 -5.28 7.56
N ASP A 38 6.53 -4.69 8.20
CA ASP A 38 7.08 -5.26 9.42
C ASP A 38 6.48 -4.46 10.58
N GLU A 39 7.00 -4.62 11.78
CA GLU A 39 6.41 -3.97 12.94
C GLU A 39 6.52 -2.45 12.92
N HIS A 40 7.44 -1.90 12.16
CA HIS A 40 7.71 -0.46 12.18
C HIS A 40 7.62 0.22 10.81
N GLU A 41 7.70 -0.55 9.74
CA GLU A 41 7.80 0.04 8.40
C GLU A 41 6.94 -0.67 7.38
N ILE A 42 6.58 0.11 6.37
CA ILE A 42 5.98 -0.44 5.15
C ILE A 42 7.14 -0.84 4.26
N THR A 43 7.23 -2.11 3.93
CA THR A 43 8.38 -2.64 3.19
C THR A 43 8.11 -2.90 1.72
N SER A 44 6.85 -3.12 1.35
CA SER A 44 6.52 -3.39 -0.05
C SER A 44 5.07 -3.03 -0.34
N ILE A 45 4.85 -2.42 -1.49
CA ILE A 45 3.51 -2.15 -2.00
C ILE A 45 3.51 -2.66 -3.43
N SER A 46 2.61 -3.58 -3.73
CA SER A 46 2.53 -4.16 -5.07
C SER A 46 1.08 -4.49 -5.39
N MET A 47 0.83 -4.97 -6.58
CA MET A 47 -0.51 -5.46 -6.91
C MET A 47 -0.36 -6.78 -7.64
N THR A 48 -1.46 -7.55 -7.66
CA THR A 48 -1.46 -8.83 -8.34
C THR A 48 -1.07 -8.64 -9.81
N THR A 49 -0.42 -9.67 -10.35
CA THR A 49 0.03 -9.62 -11.74
C THR A 49 -1.15 -9.41 -12.68
N LEU A 50 -1.06 -8.39 -13.50
CA LEU A 50 -2.09 -8.10 -14.48
C LEU A 50 -1.81 -8.84 -15.78
N SER A 51 -2.88 -9.24 -16.46
CA SER A 51 -2.73 -9.80 -17.80
C SER A 51 -2.31 -8.69 -18.76
N GLU A 52 -1.77 -9.07 -19.91
CA GLU A 52 -1.42 -8.10 -20.92
C GLU A 52 -2.62 -7.26 -21.35
N ALA A 53 -3.77 -7.90 -21.49
CA ALA A 53 -4.98 -7.19 -21.89
C ALA A 53 -5.36 -6.15 -20.85
N THR A 54 -5.30 -6.50 -19.57
CA THR A 54 -5.63 -5.58 -18.49
C THR A 54 -4.64 -4.42 -18.41
N THR A 55 -3.35 -4.71 -18.58
CA THR A 55 -2.32 -3.68 -18.58
C THR A 55 -2.55 -2.70 -19.72
N ALA A 56 -2.96 -3.20 -20.88
CA ALA A 56 -3.26 -2.34 -22.04
C ALA A 56 -4.48 -1.46 -21.80
N MET A 57 -5.48 -1.97 -21.08
CA MET A 57 -6.68 -1.20 -20.75
C MET A 57 -6.44 -0.11 -19.70
N TYR A 58 -5.49 -0.34 -18.81
CA TYR A 58 -5.22 0.58 -17.71
C TYR A 58 -3.71 0.88 -17.64
N PRO A 59 -3.20 1.57 -18.65
CA PRO A 59 -1.74 1.79 -18.76
C PRO A 59 -1.14 2.66 -17.65
N LEU A 60 -1.97 3.42 -16.94
CA LEU A 60 -1.48 4.29 -15.87
C LEU A 60 -1.44 3.60 -14.50
N MET A 61 -2.00 2.40 -14.41
CA MET A 61 -2.15 1.73 -13.12
C MET A 61 -0.81 1.42 -12.45
N GLU A 62 0.06 0.71 -13.16
CA GLU A 62 1.34 0.32 -12.57
C GLU A 62 2.27 1.51 -12.31
N PRO A 63 2.41 2.46 -13.26
CA PRO A 63 3.23 3.64 -12.98
C PRO A 63 2.71 4.48 -11.83
N ALA A 64 1.39 4.60 -11.69
CA ALA A 64 0.81 5.35 -10.59
C ALA A 64 1.10 4.67 -9.26
N LEU A 65 0.96 3.34 -9.22
CA LEU A 65 1.27 2.60 -7.99
C LEU A 65 2.74 2.75 -7.62
N GLU A 66 3.64 2.64 -8.59
CA GLU A 66 5.06 2.77 -8.34
C GLU A 66 5.40 4.15 -7.78
N SER A 67 4.82 5.20 -8.35
CA SER A 67 5.04 6.55 -7.88
C SER A 67 4.59 6.74 -6.43
N LEU A 68 3.40 6.25 -6.12
CA LEU A 68 2.88 6.33 -4.75
C LEU A 68 3.73 5.49 -3.80
N ALA A 69 4.10 4.30 -4.21
CA ALA A 69 4.88 3.40 -3.37
C ALA A 69 6.24 4.02 -3.02
N ASN A 70 6.92 4.59 -3.99
CA ASN A 70 8.22 5.22 -3.74
C ASN A 70 8.12 6.37 -2.75
N GLN A 71 7.08 7.18 -2.84
CA GLN A 71 6.85 8.26 -1.89
C GLN A 71 6.57 7.72 -0.50
N ILE A 72 5.77 6.67 -0.41
CA ILE A 72 5.42 6.06 0.87
C ILE A 72 6.66 5.44 1.52
N TYR A 73 7.50 4.76 0.75
CA TYR A 73 8.74 4.19 1.29
C TYR A 73 9.63 5.28 1.88
N ALA A 74 9.70 6.43 1.21
CA ALA A 74 10.57 7.51 1.66
C ALA A 74 10.07 8.18 2.94
N THR A 75 8.75 8.30 3.10
CA THR A 75 8.16 9.03 4.23
C THR A 75 7.49 8.13 5.25
N GLN A 76 7.21 6.89 4.90
CA GLN A 76 6.44 5.94 5.71
C GLN A 76 5.05 6.50 6.06
N SER A 77 4.46 7.25 5.14
CA SER A 77 3.18 7.90 5.33
C SER A 77 2.41 7.91 4.02
N THR A 78 1.09 7.85 4.11
CA THR A 78 0.21 7.96 2.95
C THR A 78 -0.34 9.37 2.80
N LYS A 79 0.17 10.32 3.56
CA LYS A 79 -0.29 11.70 3.52
C LYS A 79 0.59 12.55 2.64
N ASN A 80 0.01 13.59 2.04
CA ASN A 80 0.75 14.58 1.26
C ASN A 80 1.47 13.99 0.05
N LEU A 81 0.90 12.96 -0.54
CA LEU A 81 1.47 12.35 -1.74
C LEU A 81 1.14 13.18 -2.96
N THR A 82 2.04 13.15 -3.94
CA THR A 82 1.82 13.87 -5.19
C THR A 82 1.59 12.88 -6.33
N TYR A 83 0.85 13.32 -7.31
CA TYR A 83 0.59 12.52 -8.51
C TYR A 83 0.26 13.43 -9.66
N ALA A 84 0.46 12.93 -10.89
CA ALA A 84 0.17 13.71 -12.07
C ALA A 84 -1.35 13.89 -12.23
N GLU A 85 -1.75 15.03 -12.76
CA GLU A 85 -3.16 15.34 -12.95
C GLU A 85 -3.85 14.28 -13.81
N GLU A 86 -3.15 13.81 -14.82
CA GLU A 86 -3.71 12.84 -15.77
C GLU A 86 -3.99 11.47 -15.16
N ASN A 87 -3.37 11.14 -14.02
CA ASN A 87 -3.62 9.87 -13.35
C ASN A 87 -4.19 10.05 -11.95
N LYS A 88 -4.79 11.19 -11.69
CA LYS A 88 -5.36 11.52 -10.38
C LYS A 88 -6.39 10.49 -9.91
N TYR A 89 -7.32 10.13 -10.77
CA TYR A 89 -8.37 9.18 -10.40
C TYR A 89 -7.77 7.80 -10.05
N THR A 90 -6.87 7.32 -10.90
CA THR A 90 -6.20 6.05 -10.66
C THR A 90 -5.40 6.08 -9.37
N SER A 91 -4.68 7.17 -9.14
CA SER A 91 -3.88 7.33 -7.92
C SER A 91 -4.75 7.32 -6.67
N MET A 92 -5.91 7.96 -6.73
CA MET A 92 -6.83 7.99 -5.58
C MET A 92 -7.38 6.61 -5.27
N LEU A 93 -7.72 5.83 -6.29
CA LEU A 93 -8.19 4.46 -6.09
C LEU A 93 -7.11 3.60 -5.45
N LEU A 94 -5.88 3.73 -5.94
CA LEU A 94 -4.75 2.97 -5.40
C LEU A 94 -4.48 3.37 -3.96
N LEU A 95 -4.52 4.66 -3.69
CA LEU A 95 -4.26 5.15 -2.34
C LEU A 95 -5.32 4.66 -1.35
N ASP A 96 -6.58 4.66 -1.76
CA ASP A 96 -7.66 4.13 -0.91
C ASP A 96 -7.42 2.67 -0.57
N ALA A 97 -6.99 1.88 -1.56
CA ALA A 97 -6.71 0.46 -1.34
C ALA A 97 -5.51 0.27 -0.42
N ILE A 98 -4.47 1.09 -0.60
CA ILE A 98 -3.29 1.05 0.26
C ILE A 98 -3.70 1.36 1.71
N ASN A 99 -4.49 2.40 1.90
CA ASN A 99 -4.94 2.77 3.24
C ASN A 99 -5.81 1.69 3.87
N SER A 100 -6.67 1.04 3.08
CA SER A 100 -7.49 -0.06 3.59
C SER A 100 -6.62 -1.22 4.05
N ALA A 101 -5.60 -1.56 3.28
CA ALA A 101 -4.67 -2.63 3.66
C ALA A 101 -3.91 -2.26 4.93
N LEU A 102 -3.45 -1.01 5.02
CA LEU A 102 -2.71 -0.55 6.21
C LEU A 102 -3.60 -0.55 7.46
N ASP A 103 -4.88 -0.23 7.30
CA ASP A 103 -5.80 -0.28 8.43
C ASP A 103 -5.91 -1.68 9.00
N LYS A 104 -5.86 -2.70 8.15
CA LYS A 104 -5.88 -4.09 8.59
C LYS A 104 -4.60 -4.46 9.35
N ALA A 105 -3.50 -3.80 9.04
CA ALA A 105 -2.20 -4.10 9.63
C ALA A 105 -1.95 -3.36 10.95
N ARG A 106 -2.72 -2.36 11.26
CA ARG A 106 -2.46 -1.50 12.41
C ARG A 106 -2.46 -2.27 13.72
N ALA A 107 -1.48 -1.96 14.53
CA ALA A 107 -1.29 -2.63 15.81
C ALA A 107 -1.96 -1.91 17.00
N ASP A 108 -2.56 -0.77 16.75
CA ASP A 108 -3.22 0.00 17.82
C ASP A 108 -4.69 -0.39 18.05
#